data_27e02f51855a3081d0f01b28427fae59
#
_entry.id   27e02f51855a3081d0f01b28427fae59
#
_cell.length_a   1.000
_cell.length_b   1.000
_cell.length_c   1.000
_cell.angle_alpha   90.00
_cell.angle_beta   90.00
_cell.angle_gamma   90.00
#
_symmetry.space_group_name_H-M   'P 1'
#
loop_
_entity.id
_entity.type
_entity.pdbx_description
1 polymer ?
#
loop_
_entity_poly.entity_id
_entity_poly.type
_entity_poly.pdbx_seq_one_letter_code
_entity_poly.pdbx_strand_id
1 'polypeptide(L)'
;MHSMVSRSLSYCAKNSLKSRNVLIVGAGIAGPTLAYFLQRFGAHPVVLERAPQLRTTGQTIDVRDAGREVVRRMDIDRTIRQRSTKEEGVAIVDSAGRTRAAFGVESFGGQGFVAEIEILRGELVNILYERTRDHVEYIFGDHPLSINDHEDHVQVTFASGNIRKFDIVIGADGMRSKTRRLVFEDKSPIHHLNMYIAYFTIPYSQSDGTWSRWYNAPGGRSVVIRPDNQGTTRALLSFREAHRSYEDLDIDQQKQLLQNVFADAGFETPRVLSGLKNADDFYFEALGQVKLDQWSRGRVALLGDAGYCASPISGMGTTLAFIGAYILAGEMSRHQNHTEAFRQYEALMRPYVIKAQKILPGSTRIAAPQTRTGIALRNTLLGLVAKPAVTGLITKLTQSKTVEKVTLPDYENILAQQ
;
A
#
# COMPACT_ATOMS: atom_id res chain seq x y z
N MET A 1 22.29 56.77 -7.66
CA MET A 1 23.15 55.63 -8.00
C MET A 1 23.50 54.88 -6.72
N HIS A 2 22.73 53.84 -6.39
CA HIS A 2 23.07 52.85 -5.36
C HIS A 2 22.72 51.50 -5.92
N SER A 3 23.73 50.77 -6.33
CA SER A 3 23.63 49.41 -6.84
C SER A 3 23.38 48.46 -5.65
N MET A 4 22.19 47.88 -5.56
CA MET A 4 21.93 46.72 -4.70
C MET A 4 22.53 45.49 -5.36
N VAL A 5 23.67 45.05 -4.82
CA VAL A 5 24.25 43.75 -5.15
C VAL A 5 23.42 42.69 -4.44
N SER A 6 22.57 41.97 -5.18
CA SER A 6 21.91 40.78 -4.75
C SER A 6 22.95 39.67 -4.54
N ARG A 7 23.32 39.41 -3.28
CA ARG A 7 24.08 38.22 -2.90
C ARG A 7 23.13 37.04 -2.93
N SER A 8 23.16 36.29 -4.01
CA SER A 8 22.62 34.92 -4.03
C SER A 8 23.48 34.06 -3.09
N LEU A 9 22.99 33.78 -1.91
CA LEU A 9 23.53 32.76 -1.03
C LEU A 9 23.25 31.41 -1.68
N SER A 10 24.17 30.90 -2.49
CA SER A 10 24.22 29.48 -2.85
C SER A 10 24.58 28.72 -1.58
N TYR A 11 23.56 28.30 -0.85
CA TYR A 11 23.73 27.35 0.24
C TYR A 11 24.11 26.01 -0.41
N CYS A 12 25.41 25.70 -0.41
CA CYS A 12 25.95 24.39 -0.73
C CYS A 12 25.45 23.43 0.37
N ALA A 13 24.29 22.84 0.17
CA ALA A 13 23.72 21.89 1.13
C ALA A 13 24.61 20.64 1.12
N LYS A 14 25.52 20.56 2.11
CA LYS A 14 26.26 19.32 2.37
C LYS A 14 25.23 18.20 2.58
N ASN A 15 25.36 17.13 1.81
CA ASN A 15 24.52 15.95 1.99
C ASN A 15 24.58 15.44 3.44
N SER A 16 23.47 15.58 4.15
CA SER A 16 23.38 15.31 5.58
C SER A 16 23.31 13.83 5.94
N LEU A 17 23.11 12.96 4.93
CA LEU A 17 22.97 11.51 5.10
C LEU A 17 24.28 10.74 4.97
N LYS A 18 25.37 11.40 4.52
CA LYS A 18 26.64 10.70 4.31
C LYS A 18 27.10 9.95 5.58
N SER A 19 27.25 8.64 5.45
CA SER A 19 27.68 7.70 6.51
C SER A 19 26.73 7.54 7.70
N ARG A 20 25.48 7.99 7.61
CA ARG A 20 24.49 7.74 8.67
C ARG A 20 23.95 6.31 8.63
N ASN A 21 23.87 5.67 9.79
CA ASN A 21 23.25 4.35 9.98
C ASN A 21 21.75 4.53 10.22
N VAL A 22 20.92 4.01 9.33
CA VAL A 22 19.46 4.15 9.41
C VAL A 22 18.81 2.76 9.50
N LEU A 23 18.12 2.49 10.60
CA LEU A 23 17.29 1.27 10.70
C LEU A 23 15.92 1.52 10.06
N ILE A 24 15.51 0.62 9.20
CA ILE A 24 14.18 0.59 8.59
C ILE A 24 13.48 -0.69 9.05
N VAL A 25 12.39 -0.57 9.80
CA VAL A 25 11.64 -1.72 10.30
C VAL A 25 10.52 -2.06 9.32
N GLY A 26 10.64 -3.19 8.62
CA GLY A 26 9.70 -3.72 7.64
C GLY A 26 10.26 -3.77 6.22
N ALA A 27 10.28 -4.99 5.63
CA ALA A 27 10.70 -5.25 4.25
C ALA A 27 9.49 -5.35 3.28
N GLY A 28 8.43 -4.54 3.51
CA GLY A 28 7.33 -4.41 2.58
C GLY A 28 7.70 -3.56 1.35
N ILE A 29 6.79 -2.70 0.88
CA ILE A 29 7.06 -1.81 -0.25
C ILE A 29 7.83 -0.57 0.21
N ALA A 30 7.38 0.07 1.29
CA ALA A 30 7.92 1.34 1.76
C ALA A 30 9.37 1.23 2.24
N GLY A 31 9.72 0.16 2.97
CA GLY A 31 11.06 -0.03 3.53
C GLY A 31 12.16 -0.15 2.47
N PRO A 32 12.10 -1.14 1.56
CA PRO A 32 13.08 -1.27 0.48
C PRO A 32 13.13 -0.05 -0.46
N THR A 33 11.99 0.61 -0.72
CA THR A 33 11.96 1.87 -1.48
C THR A 33 12.75 2.97 -0.77
N LEU A 34 12.55 3.13 0.53
CA LEU A 34 13.33 4.08 1.34
C LEU A 34 14.81 3.71 1.35
N ALA A 35 15.13 2.44 1.57
CA ALA A 35 16.51 1.94 1.59
C ALA A 35 17.25 2.26 0.29
N TYR A 36 16.59 2.10 -0.87
CA TYR A 36 17.14 2.46 -2.17
C TYR A 36 17.58 3.93 -2.23
N PHE A 37 16.71 4.86 -1.87
CA PHE A 37 17.04 6.28 -1.95
C PHE A 37 18.05 6.72 -0.87
N LEU A 38 17.94 6.19 0.36
CA LEU A 38 18.93 6.48 1.42
C LEU A 38 20.33 6.03 1.02
N GLN A 39 20.48 4.84 0.46
CA GLN A 39 21.76 4.34 -0.03
C GLN A 39 22.31 5.22 -1.14
N ARG A 40 21.49 5.63 -2.10
CA ARG A 40 21.89 6.58 -3.17
C ARG A 40 22.32 7.93 -2.61
N PHE A 41 21.75 8.38 -1.51
CA PHE A 41 22.16 9.61 -0.81
C PHE A 41 23.33 9.39 0.19
N GLY A 42 23.98 8.21 0.17
CA GLY A 42 25.20 7.94 0.92
C GLY A 42 25.00 7.50 2.36
N ALA A 43 23.78 7.17 2.78
CA ALA A 43 23.52 6.53 4.08
C ALA A 43 23.79 5.02 4.03
N HIS A 44 23.86 4.40 5.21
CA HIS A 44 23.94 2.95 5.42
C HIS A 44 22.60 2.43 5.98
N PRO A 45 21.61 2.11 5.13
CA PRO A 45 20.34 1.56 5.59
C PRO A 45 20.47 0.08 5.96
N VAL A 46 19.79 -0.29 7.04
CA VAL A 46 19.57 -1.67 7.49
C VAL A 46 18.08 -1.93 7.51
N VAL A 47 17.62 -2.93 6.79
CA VAL A 47 16.20 -3.31 6.75
C VAL A 47 15.97 -4.52 7.65
N LEU A 48 15.09 -4.38 8.63
CA LEU A 48 14.71 -5.41 9.59
C LEU A 48 13.32 -5.96 9.27
N GLU A 49 13.20 -7.26 9.07
CA GLU A 49 11.92 -7.93 8.76
C GLU A 49 11.65 -9.06 9.75
N ARG A 50 10.45 -9.05 10.34
CA ARG A 50 10.03 -10.07 11.31
C ARG A 50 9.83 -11.45 10.71
N ALA A 51 9.48 -11.54 9.43
CA ALA A 51 9.35 -12.81 8.73
C ALA A 51 10.74 -13.44 8.52
N PRO A 52 10.87 -14.79 8.60
CA PRO A 52 12.14 -15.46 8.41
C PRO A 52 12.70 -15.35 6.99
N GLN A 53 11.88 -14.93 6.06
CA GLN A 53 12.23 -14.68 4.65
C GLN A 53 11.33 -13.62 4.04
N LEU A 54 11.69 -13.15 2.87
CA LEU A 54 10.90 -12.18 2.11
C LEU A 54 9.48 -12.73 1.84
N ARG A 55 8.46 -11.92 2.12
CA ARG A 55 7.07 -12.30 1.83
C ARG A 55 6.72 -12.02 0.38
N THR A 56 6.81 -13.05 -0.45
CA THR A 56 6.52 -12.99 -1.89
C THR A 56 5.07 -13.31 -2.25
N THR A 57 4.19 -13.46 -1.27
CA THR A 57 2.76 -13.69 -1.44
C THR A 57 1.96 -12.37 -1.29
N GLY A 58 0.71 -12.41 -1.67
CA GLY A 58 -0.24 -11.31 -1.47
C GLY A 58 -1.08 -11.00 -2.71
N GLN A 59 -1.99 -10.06 -2.52
CA GLN A 59 -2.96 -9.61 -3.53
C GLN A 59 -2.30 -8.81 -4.66
N THR A 60 -3.09 -8.56 -5.71
CA THR A 60 -2.76 -7.57 -6.75
C THR A 60 -2.80 -6.16 -6.17
N ILE A 61 -1.85 -5.35 -6.54
CA ILE A 61 -1.72 -3.94 -6.15
C ILE A 61 -1.47 -3.06 -7.34
N ASP A 62 -1.83 -1.78 -7.19
CA ASP A 62 -1.72 -0.76 -8.22
C ASP A 62 -0.52 0.15 -7.99
N VAL A 63 0.13 0.55 -9.08
CA VAL A 63 1.09 1.67 -9.07
C VAL A 63 0.48 2.82 -9.87
N ARG A 64 0.03 3.86 -9.17
CA ARG A 64 -0.71 5.00 -9.74
C ARG A 64 0.01 6.33 -9.58
N ASP A 65 -0.38 7.31 -10.39
CA ASP A 65 -0.01 8.72 -10.28
C ASP A 65 1.50 8.96 -10.04
N ALA A 66 1.84 9.75 -9.03
CA ALA A 66 3.21 10.07 -8.68
C ALA A 66 4.04 8.85 -8.20
N GLY A 67 3.40 7.74 -7.79
CA GLY A 67 4.11 6.49 -7.51
C GLY A 67 4.85 5.96 -8.74
N ARG A 68 4.30 6.16 -9.94
CA ARG A 68 4.95 5.79 -11.22
C ARG A 68 6.23 6.58 -11.46
N GLU A 69 6.25 7.85 -11.04
CA GLU A 69 7.44 8.69 -11.17
C GLU A 69 8.56 8.17 -10.26
N VAL A 70 8.25 7.76 -9.02
CA VAL A 70 9.22 7.14 -8.11
C VAL A 70 9.76 5.84 -8.69
N VAL A 71 8.88 4.99 -9.23
CA VAL A 71 9.25 3.72 -9.90
C VAL A 71 10.21 3.97 -11.07
N ARG A 72 9.99 5.02 -11.88
CA ARG A 72 10.90 5.42 -12.97
C ARG A 72 12.25 5.89 -12.45
N ARG A 73 12.28 6.70 -11.38
CA ARG A 73 13.53 7.15 -10.72
C ARG A 73 14.33 6.00 -10.11
N MET A 74 13.68 4.89 -9.78
CA MET A 74 14.32 3.64 -9.34
C MET A 74 14.79 2.75 -10.50
N ASP A 75 14.44 3.09 -11.74
CA ASP A 75 14.71 2.29 -12.95
C ASP A 75 14.14 0.87 -12.87
N ILE A 76 12.91 0.74 -12.33
CA ILE A 76 12.20 -0.55 -12.21
C ILE A 76 10.87 -0.59 -12.99
N ASP A 77 10.47 0.50 -13.66
CA ASP A 77 9.19 0.58 -14.40
C ASP A 77 9.06 -0.52 -15.46
N ARG A 78 10.11 -0.75 -16.24
CA ARG A 78 10.13 -1.79 -17.26
C ARG A 78 9.95 -3.19 -16.65
N THR A 79 10.64 -3.48 -15.56
CA THR A 79 10.56 -4.76 -14.87
C THR A 79 9.15 -4.99 -14.30
N ILE A 80 8.54 -3.96 -13.68
CA ILE A 80 7.18 -4.02 -13.16
C ILE A 80 6.18 -4.31 -14.29
N ARG A 81 6.27 -3.62 -15.44
CA ARG A 81 5.39 -3.87 -16.60
C ARG A 81 5.54 -5.27 -17.18
N GLN A 82 6.75 -5.83 -17.19
CA GLN A 82 6.99 -7.19 -17.63
C GLN A 82 6.36 -8.24 -16.72
N ARG A 83 6.30 -7.97 -15.39
CA ARG A 83 5.75 -8.85 -14.37
C ARG A 83 4.31 -8.49 -13.95
N SER A 84 3.63 -7.59 -14.69
CA SER A 84 2.23 -7.22 -14.43
C SER A 84 1.28 -8.39 -14.69
N THR A 85 0.14 -8.38 -14.03
CA THR A 85 -0.88 -9.45 -14.13
C THR A 85 -1.58 -9.50 -15.48
N LYS A 86 -1.52 -8.43 -16.28
CA LYS A 86 -2.17 -8.29 -17.60
C LYS A 86 -3.69 -8.50 -17.55
N GLU A 87 -4.31 -8.11 -16.45
CA GLU A 87 -5.76 -8.14 -16.31
C GLU A 87 -6.42 -7.20 -17.32
N GLU A 88 -7.47 -7.67 -18.01
CA GLU A 88 -8.16 -6.89 -19.05
C GLU A 88 -9.22 -5.95 -18.49
N GLY A 89 -9.72 -6.20 -17.30
CA GLY A 89 -10.75 -5.38 -16.67
C GLY A 89 -11.47 -6.05 -15.50
N VAL A 90 -12.48 -5.37 -14.98
CA VAL A 90 -13.36 -5.85 -13.92
C VAL A 90 -14.77 -6.07 -14.46
N ALA A 91 -15.31 -7.27 -14.27
CA ALA A 91 -16.68 -7.64 -14.53
C ALA A 91 -17.47 -7.77 -13.22
N ILE A 92 -18.53 -7.00 -13.09
CA ILE A 92 -19.50 -7.17 -12.01
C ILE A 92 -20.45 -8.28 -12.44
N VAL A 93 -20.54 -9.34 -11.64
CA VAL A 93 -21.32 -10.51 -11.97
C VAL A 93 -22.45 -10.76 -10.97
N ASP A 94 -23.49 -11.50 -11.40
CA ASP A 94 -24.55 -11.98 -10.52
C ASP A 94 -24.22 -13.36 -9.90
N SER A 95 -25.13 -13.90 -9.10
CA SER A 95 -24.97 -15.20 -8.44
C SER A 95 -24.80 -16.40 -9.38
N ALA A 96 -25.18 -16.26 -10.64
CA ALA A 96 -25.01 -17.26 -11.70
C ALA A 96 -23.75 -16.99 -12.56
N GLY A 97 -22.92 -16.01 -12.21
CA GLY A 97 -21.72 -15.64 -12.97
C GLY A 97 -22.00 -14.80 -14.21
N ARG A 98 -23.24 -14.36 -14.46
CA ARG A 98 -23.58 -13.54 -15.63
C ARG A 98 -23.12 -12.10 -15.42
N THR A 99 -22.40 -11.54 -16.39
CA THR A 99 -21.91 -10.16 -16.35
C THR A 99 -23.07 -9.16 -16.36
N ARG A 100 -23.06 -8.22 -15.42
CA ARG A 100 -24.03 -7.13 -15.27
C ARG A 100 -23.44 -5.77 -15.64
N ALA A 101 -22.14 -5.59 -15.45
CA ALA A 101 -21.36 -4.45 -15.92
C ALA A 101 -19.93 -4.91 -16.15
N ALA A 102 -19.22 -4.29 -17.09
CA ALA A 102 -17.82 -4.57 -17.35
C ALA A 102 -17.07 -3.26 -17.63
N PHE A 103 -15.88 -3.13 -17.04
CA PHE A 103 -15.00 -1.96 -17.17
C PHE A 103 -13.62 -2.47 -17.56
N GLY A 104 -13.21 -2.20 -18.79
CA GLY A 104 -11.85 -2.50 -19.26
C GLY A 104 -10.80 -1.58 -18.62
N VAL A 105 -9.53 -1.92 -18.76
CA VAL A 105 -8.38 -1.12 -18.27
C VAL A 105 -8.43 0.30 -18.78
N GLU A 106 -8.86 0.51 -20.04
CA GLU A 106 -8.97 1.85 -20.66
C GLU A 106 -10.13 2.69 -20.11
N SER A 107 -11.03 2.08 -19.31
CA SER A 107 -12.16 2.81 -18.75
C SER A 107 -11.68 3.96 -17.87
N PHE A 108 -12.36 5.12 -17.99
CA PHE A 108 -12.01 6.33 -17.23
C PHE A 108 -10.57 6.83 -17.47
N GLY A 109 -10.01 6.61 -18.67
CA GLY A 109 -8.65 7.04 -19.02
C GLY A 109 -7.56 6.30 -18.25
N GLY A 110 -7.76 5.02 -17.93
CA GLY A 110 -6.82 4.19 -17.17
C GLY A 110 -6.78 4.51 -15.66
N GLN A 111 -7.73 5.31 -15.18
CA GLN A 111 -7.88 5.69 -13.76
C GLN A 111 -9.09 5.00 -13.10
N GLY A 112 -9.62 3.95 -13.74
CA GLY A 112 -10.81 3.22 -13.32
C GLY A 112 -10.53 2.19 -12.20
N PHE A 113 -11.38 1.16 -12.21
CA PHE A 113 -11.31 0.05 -11.23
C PHE A 113 -10.05 -0.79 -11.38
N VAL A 114 -9.46 -0.85 -12.58
CA VAL A 114 -8.19 -1.53 -12.89
C VAL A 114 -7.19 -0.45 -13.28
N ALA A 115 -6.00 -0.49 -12.68
CA ALA A 115 -4.91 0.41 -13.06
C ALA A 115 -4.17 -0.15 -14.28
N GLU A 116 -3.55 0.75 -15.06
CA GLU A 116 -2.68 0.36 -16.19
C GLU A 116 -1.51 -0.54 -15.75
N ILE A 117 -1.03 -0.34 -14.52
CA ILE A 117 0.03 -1.15 -13.91
C ILE A 117 -0.55 -1.83 -12.68
N GLU A 118 -0.86 -3.10 -12.83
CA GLU A 118 -1.23 -4.00 -11.75
C GLU A 118 -0.21 -5.13 -11.64
N ILE A 119 0.28 -5.36 -10.44
CA ILE A 119 1.29 -6.36 -10.15
C ILE A 119 0.96 -7.08 -8.86
N LEU A 120 1.33 -8.35 -8.73
CA LEU A 120 1.25 -9.05 -7.46
C LEU A 120 2.17 -8.36 -6.44
N ARG A 121 1.65 -8.15 -5.22
CA ARG A 121 2.41 -7.50 -4.15
C ARG A 121 3.74 -8.20 -3.89
N GLY A 122 3.75 -9.52 -3.90
CA GLY A 122 4.95 -10.33 -3.72
C GLY A 122 5.99 -10.09 -4.82
N GLU A 123 5.56 -10.00 -6.07
CA GLU A 123 6.45 -9.68 -7.20
C GLU A 123 7.07 -8.29 -7.06
N LEU A 124 6.27 -7.29 -6.68
CA LEU A 124 6.81 -5.95 -6.45
C LEU A 124 7.83 -5.92 -5.31
N VAL A 125 7.54 -6.59 -4.20
CA VAL A 125 8.47 -6.71 -3.06
C VAL A 125 9.77 -7.39 -3.48
N ASN A 126 9.69 -8.44 -4.31
CA ASN A 126 10.86 -9.13 -4.85
C ASN A 126 11.70 -8.20 -5.76
N ILE A 127 11.07 -7.44 -6.67
CA ILE A 127 11.76 -6.45 -7.52
C ILE A 127 12.51 -5.42 -6.66
N LEU A 128 11.87 -4.92 -5.61
CA LEU A 128 12.47 -3.93 -4.71
C LEU A 128 13.65 -4.53 -3.92
N TYR A 129 13.53 -5.76 -3.47
CA TYR A 129 14.61 -6.50 -2.80
C TYR A 129 15.78 -6.75 -3.75
N GLU A 130 15.53 -7.27 -4.97
CA GLU A 130 16.57 -7.48 -5.99
C GLU A 130 17.31 -6.18 -6.31
N ARG A 131 16.61 -5.04 -6.30
CA ARG A 131 17.20 -3.73 -6.59
C ARG A 131 18.10 -3.19 -5.47
N THR A 132 17.97 -3.70 -4.25
CA THR A 132 18.63 -3.14 -3.07
C THR A 132 19.59 -4.09 -2.34
N ARG A 133 19.39 -5.41 -2.45
CA ARG A 133 20.08 -6.43 -1.63
C ARG A 133 21.62 -6.39 -1.70
N ASP A 134 22.19 -5.93 -2.80
CA ASP A 134 23.65 -5.92 -2.98
C ASP A 134 24.32 -4.71 -2.27
N HIS A 135 23.50 -3.73 -1.80
CA HIS A 135 23.98 -2.49 -1.18
C HIS A 135 23.30 -2.16 0.13
N VAL A 136 22.37 -2.99 0.60
CA VAL A 136 21.57 -2.80 1.82
C VAL A 136 21.65 -4.05 2.67
N GLU A 137 21.93 -3.90 3.96
CA GLU A 137 21.87 -5.02 4.91
C GLU A 137 20.41 -5.39 5.18
N TYR A 138 20.04 -6.67 5.06
CA TYR A 138 18.73 -7.19 5.43
C TYR A 138 18.87 -8.18 6.59
N ILE A 139 18.05 -7.97 7.63
CA ILE A 139 17.94 -8.87 8.80
C ILE A 139 16.53 -9.44 8.79
N PHE A 140 16.41 -10.75 8.55
CA PHE A 140 15.15 -11.48 8.56
C PHE A 140 14.95 -12.25 9.87
N GLY A 141 13.69 -12.53 10.22
CA GLY A 141 13.32 -13.31 11.39
C GLY A 141 13.44 -12.55 12.71
N ASP A 142 13.57 -11.21 12.65
CA ASP A 142 13.79 -10.41 13.86
C ASP A 142 12.92 -9.14 13.87
N HIS A 143 12.74 -8.53 15.03
CA HIS A 143 11.94 -7.33 15.21
C HIS A 143 12.36 -6.55 16.46
N PRO A 144 12.06 -5.26 16.58
CA PRO A 144 12.42 -4.49 17.77
C PRO A 144 11.58 -4.92 18.97
N LEU A 145 12.23 -5.13 20.11
CA LEU A 145 11.61 -5.26 21.44
C LEU A 145 11.54 -3.92 22.15
N SER A 146 12.59 -3.10 22.04
CA SER A 146 12.64 -1.74 22.58
C SER A 146 13.38 -0.81 21.62
N ILE A 147 12.97 0.46 21.63
CA ILE A 147 13.57 1.56 20.88
C ILE A 147 13.77 2.70 21.87
N ASN A 148 15.02 2.96 22.23
CA ASN A 148 15.37 3.98 23.20
C ASN A 148 16.09 5.11 22.46
N ASP A 149 15.45 6.30 22.39
CA ASP A 149 16.01 7.49 21.76
C ASP A 149 16.90 8.24 22.76
N HIS A 150 18.16 8.41 22.41
CA HIS A 150 19.16 9.17 23.13
C HIS A 150 19.50 10.46 22.38
N GLU A 151 20.26 11.35 22.99
CA GLU A 151 20.60 12.65 22.38
C GLU A 151 21.33 12.51 21.03
N ASP A 152 22.22 11.52 20.88
CA ASP A 152 23.08 11.32 19.71
C ASP A 152 22.74 10.10 18.86
N HIS A 153 22.01 9.09 19.40
CA HIS A 153 21.67 7.86 18.71
C HIS A 153 20.36 7.24 19.21
N VAL A 154 19.86 6.26 18.48
CA VAL A 154 18.76 5.38 18.93
C VAL A 154 19.33 4.00 19.20
N GLN A 155 19.16 3.50 20.44
CA GLN A 155 19.50 2.13 20.78
C GLN A 155 18.29 1.23 20.57
N VAL A 156 18.45 0.18 19.79
CA VAL A 156 17.40 -0.79 19.49
C VAL A 156 17.81 -2.16 20.01
N THR A 157 16.96 -2.75 20.86
CA THR A 157 17.07 -4.14 21.29
C THR A 157 16.18 -5.00 20.41
N PHE A 158 16.75 -6.00 19.75
CA PHE A 158 16.05 -6.93 18.89
C PHE A 158 15.52 -8.15 19.67
N ALA A 159 14.55 -8.86 19.12
CA ALA A 159 13.98 -10.06 19.72
C ALA A 159 15.01 -11.20 19.85
N SER A 160 16.01 -11.23 18.97
CA SER A 160 17.18 -12.13 19.06
C SER A 160 18.09 -11.86 20.26
N GLY A 161 17.87 -10.77 21.00
CA GLY A 161 18.73 -10.30 22.09
C GLY A 161 19.86 -9.37 21.64
N ASN A 162 20.08 -9.19 20.35
CA ASN A 162 21.08 -8.26 19.83
C ASN A 162 20.71 -6.80 20.16
N ILE A 163 21.71 -5.99 20.45
CA ILE A 163 21.55 -4.55 20.68
C ILE A 163 22.39 -3.80 19.65
N ARG A 164 21.75 -2.88 18.89
CA ARG A 164 22.45 -2.05 17.90
C ARG A 164 22.09 -0.57 18.07
N LYS A 165 23.00 0.29 17.66
CA LYS A 165 22.85 1.75 17.67
C LYS A 165 22.68 2.25 16.24
N PHE A 166 21.76 3.19 16.06
CA PHE A 166 21.47 3.84 14.79
C PHE A 166 21.35 5.35 14.97
N ASP A 167 21.62 6.10 13.94
CA ASP A 167 21.39 7.55 13.94
C ASP A 167 19.90 7.87 13.88
N ILE A 168 19.14 7.07 13.14
CA ILE A 168 17.71 7.25 12.86
C ILE A 168 17.05 5.87 12.76
N VAL A 169 15.78 5.80 13.18
CA VAL A 169 14.91 4.61 13.02
C VAL A 169 13.65 5.00 12.26
N ILE A 170 13.30 4.22 11.23
CA ILE A 170 12.08 4.43 10.44
C ILE A 170 11.18 3.21 10.56
N GLY A 171 9.98 3.40 11.13
CA GLY A 171 8.94 2.38 11.17
C GLY A 171 8.18 2.31 9.84
N ALA A 172 8.36 1.21 9.09
CA ALA A 172 7.68 0.90 7.84
C ALA A 172 6.97 -0.47 7.93
N ASP A 173 6.58 -0.87 9.15
CA ASP A 173 6.09 -2.19 9.56
C ASP A 173 4.56 -2.33 9.47
N GLY A 174 3.90 -1.49 8.66
CA GLY A 174 2.52 -1.62 8.24
C GLY A 174 1.49 -1.12 9.25
N MET A 175 0.21 -1.32 8.94
CA MET A 175 -0.93 -0.76 9.70
C MET A 175 -0.90 -1.14 11.19
N ARG A 176 -0.43 -2.35 11.53
CA ARG A 176 -0.27 -2.84 12.92
C ARG A 176 1.14 -2.64 13.46
N SER A 177 1.79 -1.54 13.08
CA SER A 177 3.18 -1.21 13.41
C SER A 177 3.51 -1.42 14.89
N LYS A 178 4.52 -2.25 15.15
CA LYS A 178 5.11 -2.43 16.48
C LYS A 178 6.00 -1.25 16.83
N THR A 179 6.72 -0.71 15.85
CA THR A 179 7.54 0.52 16.01
C THR A 179 6.69 1.68 16.52
N ARG A 180 5.50 1.89 15.91
CA ARG A 180 4.57 2.92 16.37
C ARG A 180 4.16 2.70 17.83
N ARG A 181 3.79 1.49 18.21
CA ARG A 181 3.40 1.17 19.61
C ARG A 181 4.53 1.39 20.61
N LEU A 182 5.77 1.08 20.23
CA LEU A 182 6.94 1.24 21.12
C LEU A 182 7.32 2.71 21.36
N VAL A 183 7.11 3.59 20.35
CA VAL A 183 7.64 4.96 20.38
C VAL A 183 6.55 5.99 20.66
N PHE A 184 5.33 5.81 20.12
CA PHE A 184 4.30 6.83 20.15
C PHE A 184 3.25 6.62 21.25
N GLU A 185 3.40 5.60 22.11
CA GLU A 185 2.48 5.28 23.21
C GLU A 185 1.02 5.20 22.75
N ASP A 186 0.84 4.62 21.60
CA ASP A 186 -0.36 4.72 20.79
C ASP A 186 -1.51 3.90 21.37
N LYS A 187 -2.54 4.61 21.82
CA LYS A 187 -3.74 4.03 22.45
C LYS A 187 -4.81 3.56 21.46
N SER A 188 -4.77 3.88 20.18
CA SER A 188 -5.66 3.36 19.12
C SER A 188 -5.73 4.27 17.86
N PRO A 189 -4.70 4.35 17.01
CA PRO A 189 -4.77 5.20 15.81
C PRO A 189 -5.51 4.52 14.66
N ILE A 190 -5.93 3.23 14.83
CA ILE A 190 -6.60 2.50 13.76
C ILE A 190 -8.10 2.79 13.82
N HIS A 191 -8.57 3.55 12.84
CA HIS A 191 -9.99 3.79 12.61
C HIS A 191 -10.57 2.69 11.75
N HIS A 192 -11.25 1.71 12.38
CA HIS A 192 -11.85 0.57 11.68
C HIS A 192 -13.03 1.01 10.79
N LEU A 193 -13.10 0.41 9.58
CA LEU A 193 -14.12 0.72 8.58
C LEU A 193 -15.31 -0.24 8.61
N ASN A 194 -15.42 -1.07 9.64
CA ASN A 194 -16.46 -2.08 9.82
C ASN A 194 -16.57 -3.02 8.61
N MET A 195 -15.42 -3.47 8.13
CA MET A 195 -15.27 -4.40 7.03
C MET A 195 -14.05 -5.27 7.26
N TYR A 196 -14.18 -6.55 6.98
CA TYR A 196 -13.11 -7.54 6.98
C TYR A 196 -12.80 -7.99 5.57
N ILE A 197 -11.56 -8.37 5.33
CA ILE A 197 -11.11 -8.86 4.03
C ILE A 197 -10.14 -10.02 4.22
N ALA A 198 -10.29 -11.03 3.36
CA ALA A 198 -9.36 -12.14 3.24
C ALA A 198 -8.82 -12.20 1.82
N TYR A 199 -7.54 -12.53 1.70
CA TYR A 199 -6.85 -12.79 0.43
C TYR A 199 -6.17 -14.14 0.50
N PHE A 200 -6.26 -14.91 -0.58
CA PHE A 200 -5.58 -16.20 -0.72
C PHE A 200 -5.57 -16.64 -2.19
N THR A 201 -4.75 -17.63 -2.48
CA THR A 201 -4.62 -18.19 -3.81
C THR A 201 -5.44 -19.49 -3.92
N ILE A 202 -6.11 -19.65 -5.06
CA ILE A 202 -6.81 -20.88 -5.44
C ILE A 202 -6.31 -21.38 -6.80
N PRO A 203 -6.48 -22.67 -7.12
CA PRO A 203 -6.17 -23.18 -8.45
C PRO A 203 -6.92 -22.43 -9.56
N TYR A 204 -6.23 -22.14 -10.65
CA TYR A 204 -6.84 -21.55 -11.84
C TYR A 204 -7.85 -22.51 -12.45
N SER A 205 -8.95 -21.94 -12.94
CA SER A 205 -9.93 -22.65 -13.76
C SER A 205 -10.05 -21.97 -15.12
N GLN A 206 -10.23 -22.74 -16.17
CA GLN A 206 -10.41 -22.18 -17.53
C GLN A 206 -11.55 -21.16 -17.60
N SER A 207 -12.57 -21.30 -16.73
CA SER A 207 -13.68 -20.34 -16.62
C SER A 207 -13.27 -18.99 -16.02
N ASP A 208 -12.07 -18.86 -15.43
CA ASP A 208 -11.60 -17.61 -14.83
C ASP A 208 -11.27 -16.57 -15.90
N GLY A 209 -10.77 -17.00 -17.07
CA GLY A 209 -10.42 -16.09 -18.18
C GLY A 209 -9.32 -15.11 -17.83
N THR A 210 -9.47 -13.85 -18.26
CA THR A 210 -8.51 -12.75 -18.08
C THR A 210 -9.08 -11.55 -17.30
N TRP A 211 -10.35 -11.65 -16.89
CA TRP A 211 -11.08 -10.59 -16.20
C TRP A 211 -11.21 -10.86 -14.72
N SER A 212 -11.01 -9.84 -13.88
CA SER A 212 -11.46 -9.87 -12.50
C SER A 212 -12.99 -9.96 -12.46
N ARG A 213 -13.53 -10.89 -11.69
CA ARG A 213 -14.98 -11.07 -11.54
C ARG A 213 -15.39 -10.77 -10.10
N TRP A 214 -16.24 -9.78 -9.94
CA TRP A 214 -16.70 -9.29 -8.64
C TRP A 214 -18.17 -9.56 -8.44
N TYR A 215 -18.48 -10.44 -7.51
CA TYR A 215 -19.82 -10.80 -7.07
C TYR A 215 -20.12 -10.20 -5.69
N ASN A 216 -21.31 -9.63 -5.51
CA ASN A 216 -21.84 -9.25 -4.20
C ASN A 216 -22.96 -10.18 -3.78
N ALA A 217 -22.85 -10.76 -2.56
CA ALA A 217 -23.91 -11.49 -1.89
C ALA A 217 -24.64 -10.62 -0.87
N PRO A 218 -25.92 -10.88 -0.54
CA PRO A 218 -26.64 -10.21 0.53
C PRO A 218 -25.90 -10.30 1.86
N GLY A 219 -26.14 -9.36 2.78
CA GLY A 219 -25.42 -9.28 4.04
C GLY A 219 -24.10 -8.48 3.96
N GLY A 220 -23.89 -7.71 2.87
CA GLY A 220 -22.69 -6.89 2.71
C GLY A 220 -21.42 -7.69 2.43
N ARG A 221 -21.57 -8.82 1.72
CA ARG A 221 -20.49 -9.75 1.38
C ARG A 221 -20.06 -9.59 -0.08
N SER A 222 -18.77 -9.79 -0.34
CA SER A 222 -18.22 -9.77 -1.70
C SER A 222 -17.27 -10.95 -1.92
N VAL A 223 -17.32 -11.52 -3.10
CA VAL A 223 -16.41 -12.55 -3.60
C VAL A 223 -15.80 -12.04 -4.88
N VAL A 224 -14.48 -11.93 -4.91
CA VAL A 224 -13.75 -11.52 -6.10
C VAL A 224 -12.74 -12.59 -6.46
N ILE A 225 -12.67 -12.94 -7.72
CA ILE A 225 -11.65 -13.83 -8.28
C ILE A 225 -10.93 -13.09 -9.39
N ARG A 226 -9.60 -13.18 -9.35
CA ARG A 226 -8.68 -12.46 -10.25
C ARG A 226 -7.63 -13.44 -10.76
N PRO A 227 -7.67 -13.84 -12.03
CA PRO A 227 -6.59 -14.63 -12.63
C PRO A 227 -5.28 -13.86 -12.55
N ASP A 228 -4.19 -14.55 -12.26
CA ASP A 228 -2.87 -13.95 -12.22
C ASP A 228 -1.97 -14.45 -13.38
N ASN A 229 -0.75 -13.95 -13.43
CA ASN A 229 0.25 -14.33 -14.42
C ASN A 229 1.12 -15.54 -13.99
N GLN A 230 0.76 -16.21 -12.90
CA GLN A 230 1.47 -17.38 -12.35
C GLN A 230 0.70 -18.70 -12.60
N GLY A 231 -0.43 -18.64 -13.34
CA GLY A 231 -1.28 -19.79 -13.59
C GLY A 231 -2.16 -20.16 -12.40
N THR A 232 -2.40 -19.19 -11.52
CA THR A 232 -3.31 -19.32 -10.37
C THR A 232 -4.39 -18.22 -10.40
N THR A 233 -5.30 -18.25 -9.43
CA THR A 233 -6.36 -17.26 -9.28
C THR A 233 -6.32 -16.70 -7.87
N ARG A 234 -6.26 -15.37 -7.75
CA ARG A 234 -6.36 -14.68 -6.46
C ARG A 234 -7.80 -14.56 -6.06
N ALA A 235 -8.15 -15.09 -4.91
CA ALA A 235 -9.45 -14.97 -4.31
C ALA A 235 -9.44 -13.90 -3.21
N LEU A 236 -10.53 -13.12 -3.18
CA LEU A 236 -10.79 -12.12 -2.15
C LEU A 236 -12.20 -12.34 -1.63
N LEU A 237 -12.31 -12.50 -0.33
CA LEU A 237 -13.57 -12.51 0.40
C LEU A 237 -13.63 -11.26 1.29
N SER A 238 -14.71 -10.49 1.22
CA SER A 238 -14.93 -9.40 2.15
C SER A 238 -16.35 -9.36 2.66
N PHE A 239 -16.50 -8.95 3.93
CA PHE A 239 -17.82 -8.81 4.55
C PHE A 239 -17.85 -7.62 5.49
N ARG A 240 -19.05 -7.04 5.61
CA ARG A 240 -19.30 -5.89 6.49
C ARG A 240 -19.81 -6.37 7.83
N GLU A 241 -19.05 -6.03 8.86
CA GLU A 241 -19.43 -6.23 10.26
C GLU A 241 -18.74 -5.20 11.13
N ALA A 242 -19.36 -4.85 12.28
CA ALA A 242 -18.70 -4.04 13.30
C ALA A 242 -17.40 -4.73 13.75
N HIS A 243 -16.39 -3.93 14.09
CA HIS A 243 -15.10 -4.49 14.49
C HIS A 243 -15.24 -5.38 15.74
N ARG A 244 -14.75 -6.61 15.66
CA ARG A 244 -14.80 -7.66 16.70
C ARG A 244 -13.46 -8.36 16.91
N SER A 245 -12.37 -7.75 16.47
CA SER A 245 -11.01 -8.35 16.57
C SER A 245 -10.88 -9.78 16.02
N TYR A 246 -11.62 -10.11 14.96
CA TYR A 246 -11.53 -11.42 14.32
C TYR A 246 -10.14 -11.73 13.75
N GLU A 247 -9.36 -10.69 13.52
CA GLU A 247 -7.98 -10.79 13.12
C GLU A 247 -7.04 -11.34 14.22
N ASP A 248 -7.50 -11.40 15.46
CA ASP A 248 -6.74 -11.98 16.59
C ASP A 248 -7.04 -13.48 16.78
N LEU A 249 -8.03 -14.03 16.05
CA LEU A 249 -8.28 -15.47 15.96
C LEU A 249 -7.10 -16.18 15.27
N ASP A 250 -6.93 -17.47 15.54
CA ASP A 250 -5.96 -18.29 14.79
C ASP A 250 -6.44 -18.51 13.34
N ILE A 251 -5.53 -18.97 12.47
CA ILE A 251 -5.78 -19.12 11.04
C ILE A 251 -6.96 -20.07 10.75
N ASP A 252 -7.07 -21.17 11.49
CA ASP A 252 -8.15 -22.15 11.28
C ASP A 252 -9.50 -21.59 11.70
N GLN A 253 -9.54 -20.85 12.79
CA GLN A 253 -10.74 -20.14 13.25
C GLN A 253 -11.15 -19.04 12.24
N GLN A 254 -10.20 -18.29 11.68
CA GLN A 254 -10.47 -17.30 10.64
C GLN A 254 -11.01 -17.94 9.37
N LYS A 255 -10.42 -19.07 8.91
CA LYS A 255 -10.91 -19.84 7.77
C LYS A 255 -12.32 -20.38 8.02
N GLN A 256 -12.59 -20.92 9.23
CA GLN A 256 -13.90 -21.40 9.62
C GLN A 256 -14.96 -20.28 9.68
N LEU A 257 -14.61 -19.11 10.20
CA LEU A 257 -15.46 -17.92 10.16
C LEU A 257 -15.89 -17.59 8.73
N LEU A 258 -14.93 -17.53 7.81
CA LEU A 258 -15.23 -17.23 6.40
C LEU A 258 -16.10 -18.30 5.76
N GLN A 259 -15.88 -19.58 6.05
CA GLN A 259 -16.76 -20.67 5.57
C GLN A 259 -18.18 -20.47 6.04
N ASN A 260 -18.40 -20.12 7.31
CA ASN A 260 -19.73 -19.88 7.87
C ASN A 260 -20.38 -18.62 7.25
N VAL A 261 -19.63 -17.53 7.14
CA VAL A 261 -20.11 -16.26 6.60
C VAL A 261 -20.53 -16.37 5.14
N PHE A 262 -19.85 -17.21 4.33
CA PHE A 262 -20.08 -17.32 2.90
C PHE A 262 -20.79 -18.61 2.46
N ALA A 263 -21.27 -19.45 3.39
CA ALA A 263 -21.83 -20.77 3.12
C ALA A 263 -22.97 -20.78 2.08
N ASP A 264 -23.81 -19.73 2.08
CA ASP A 264 -24.99 -19.58 1.22
C ASP A 264 -24.76 -18.64 0.02
N ALA A 265 -23.53 -18.16 -0.18
CA ALA A 265 -23.22 -17.25 -1.26
C ALA A 265 -23.12 -18.00 -2.61
N GLY A 266 -23.70 -17.40 -3.65
CA GLY A 266 -23.69 -17.95 -5.01
C GLY A 266 -22.37 -17.74 -5.75
N PHE A 267 -22.44 -17.76 -7.10
CA PHE A 267 -21.28 -17.61 -7.98
C PHE A 267 -20.24 -18.72 -7.76
N GLU A 268 -18.99 -18.43 -7.84
CA GLU A 268 -17.85 -19.34 -7.64
C GLU A 268 -17.53 -19.61 -6.14
N THR A 269 -18.38 -19.15 -5.22
CA THR A 269 -18.10 -19.24 -3.77
C THR A 269 -17.82 -20.67 -3.30
N PRO A 270 -18.50 -21.72 -3.72
CA PRO A 270 -18.17 -23.09 -3.30
C PRO A 270 -16.73 -23.47 -3.67
N ARG A 271 -16.26 -23.12 -4.88
CA ARG A 271 -14.88 -23.36 -5.33
C ARG A 271 -13.87 -22.52 -4.51
N VAL A 272 -14.21 -21.26 -4.29
CA VAL A 272 -13.37 -20.35 -3.48
C VAL A 272 -13.22 -20.87 -2.05
N LEU A 273 -14.30 -21.30 -1.40
CA LEU A 273 -14.26 -21.88 -0.05
C LEU A 273 -13.52 -23.23 0.01
N SER A 274 -13.61 -24.03 -1.05
CA SER A 274 -12.81 -25.25 -1.16
C SER A 274 -11.31 -24.93 -1.23
N GLY A 275 -10.93 -23.94 -2.04
CA GLY A 275 -9.55 -23.47 -2.15
C GLY A 275 -9.02 -22.85 -0.84
N LEU A 276 -9.87 -22.13 -0.10
CA LEU A 276 -9.52 -21.51 1.19
C LEU A 276 -8.95 -22.53 2.20
N LYS A 277 -9.48 -23.75 2.23
CA LYS A 277 -9.01 -24.81 3.15
C LYS A 277 -7.53 -25.08 2.99
N ASN A 278 -7.06 -25.14 1.75
CA ASN A 278 -5.70 -25.54 1.39
C ASN A 278 -4.77 -24.35 1.05
N ALA A 279 -5.25 -23.11 1.26
CA ALA A 279 -4.44 -21.94 0.96
C ALA A 279 -3.33 -21.73 2.00
N ASP A 280 -2.06 -21.73 1.54
CA ASP A 280 -0.88 -21.50 2.37
C ASP A 280 -0.56 -20.01 2.52
N ASP A 281 -1.05 -19.18 1.58
CA ASP A 281 -0.82 -17.74 1.54
C ASP A 281 -2.01 -16.93 2.12
N PHE A 282 -2.82 -17.59 2.95
CA PHE A 282 -3.99 -16.95 3.55
C PHE A 282 -3.62 -15.73 4.39
N TYR A 283 -4.30 -14.62 4.12
CA TYR A 283 -4.19 -13.37 4.86
C TYR A 283 -5.57 -12.81 5.18
N PHE A 284 -5.77 -12.41 6.43
CA PHE A 284 -7.05 -11.87 6.91
C PHE A 284 -6.82 -10.63 7.76
N GLU A 285 -7.62 -9.59 7.53
CA GLU A 285 -7.54 -8.35 8.30
C GLU A 285 -8.87 -7.60 8.42
N ALA A 286 -9.01 -6.82 9.49
CA ALA A 286 -9.99 -5.75 9.58
C ALA A 286 -9.49 -4.53 8.81
N LEU A 287 -10.32 -3.99 7.90
CA LEU A 287 -9.96 -2.78 7.18
C LEU A 287 -10.00 -1.56 8.10
N GLY A 288 -8.96 -0.76 8.02
CA GLY A 288 -8.82 0.43 8.83
C GLY A 288 -7.97 1.51 8.18
N GLN A 289 -7.94 2.67 8.80
CA GLN A 289 -7.05 3.78 8.49
C GLN A 289 -6.22 4.11 9.71
N VAL A 290 -4.94 4.43 9.52
CA VAL A 290 -4.08 4.96 10.59
C VAL A 290 -4.10 6.49 10.49
N LYS A 291 -4.50 7.16 11.57
CA LYS A 291 -4.57 8.62 11.66
C LYS A 291 -3.79 9.08 12.89
N LEU A 292 -2.72 9.80 12.63
CA LEU A 292 -1.84 10.36 13.65
C LEU A 292 -1.67 11.86 13.41
N ASP A 293 -1.57 12.62 14.50
CA ASP A 293 -1.29 14.05 14.45
C ASP A 293 0.16 14.32 14.05
N GLN A 294 1.09 13.44 14.45
CA GLN A 294 2.51 13.51 14.15
C GLN A 294 3.04 12.14 13.71
N TRP A 295 3.96 12.14 12.74
CA TRP A 295 4.56 10.91 12.22
C TRP A 295 6.01 10.73 12.68
N SER A 296 6.53 11.62 13.53
CA SER A 296 7.88 11.50 14.08
C SER A 296 7.93 11.87 15.55
N ARG A 297 8.84 11.25 16.29
CA ARG A 297 9.19 11.57 17.68
C ARG A 297 10.68 11.37 17.85
N GLY A 298 11.40 12.48 18.17
CA GLY A 298 12.85 12.44 18.25
C GLY A 298 13.51 11.94 16.96
N ARG A 299 14.33 10.92 17.07
CA ARG A 299 15.06 10.28 15.95
C ARG A 299 14.26 9.14 15.27
N VAL A 300 12.99 9.00 15.60
CA VAL A 300 12.12 7.94 15.03
C VAL A 300 11.03 8.57 14.18
N ALA A 301 10.86 8.08 12.95
CA ALA A 301 9.73 8.47 12.09
C ALA A 301 8.97 7.26 11.56
N LEU A 302 7.73 7.48 11.12
CA LEU A 302 6.86 6.47 10.53
C LEU A 302 6.68 6.71 9.04
N LEU A 303 6.61 5.63 8.28
CA LEU A 303 6.49 5.63 6.83
C LEU A 303 5.39 4.66 6.36
N GLY A 304 4.61 5.07 5.38
CA GLY A 304 3.57 4.25 4.77
C GLY A 304 2.45 3.91 5.76
N ASP A 305 1.96 2.68 5.70
CA ASP A 305 0.84 2.25 6.53
C ASP A 305 1.12 2.31 8.04
N ALA A 306 2.37 2.33 8.46
CA ALA A 306 2.75 2.51 9.86
C ALA A 306 2.35 3.89 10.40
N GLY A 307 2.44 4.93 9.58
CA GLY A 307 2.12 6.32 9.96
C GLY A 307 0.75 6.80 9.48
N TYR A 308 0.30 6.34 8.29
CA TYR A 308 -0.83 6.97 7.60
C TYR A 308 -1.57 6.03 6.65
N CYS A 309 -1.80 4.79 7.05
CA CYS A 309 -2.59 3.83 6.25
C CYS A 309 -3.89 4.45 5.73
N ALA A 310 -4.09 4.40 4.43
CA ALA A 310 -5.28 4.95 3.79
C ALA A 310 -6.41 3.92 3.62
N SER A 311 -6.17 2.66 3.95
CA SER A 311 -7.01 1.49 3.68
C SER A 311 -6.94 1.00 2.22
N PRO A 312 -7.03 -0.32 2.00
CA PRO A 312 -7.15 -0.90 0.65
C PRO A 312 -8.29 -0.32 -0.19
N ILE A 313 -9.37 0.15 0.44
CA ILE A 313 -10.52 0.80 -0.26
C ILE A 313 -10.08 2.01 -1.09
N SER A 314 -9.03 2.70 -0.67
CA SER A 314 -8.53 3.89 -1.39
C SER A 314 -7.75 3.54 -2.67
N GLY A 315 -7.20 2.32 -2.77
CA GLY A 315 -6.27 1.92 -3.83
C GLY A 315 -4.94 2.72 -3.86
N MET A 316 -4.66 3.51 -2.82
CA MET A 316 -3.53 4.46 -2.81
C MET A 316 -2.35 4.02 -1.93
N GLY A 317 -2.44 2.90 -1.21
CA GLY A 317 -1.42 2.49 -0.23
C GLY A 317 -0.02 2.37 -0.84
N THR A 318 0.10 1.68 -1.97
CA THR A 318 1.36 1.50 -2.70
C THR A 318 1.93 2.85 -3.19
N THR A 319 1.08 3.70 -3.75
CA THR A 319 1.47 5.04 -4.20
C THR A 319 2.00 5.88 -3.05
N LEU A 320 1.31 5.90 -1.89
CA LEU A 320 1.76 6.62 -0.69
C LEU A 320 3.07 6.05 -0.13
N ALA A 321 3.28 4.73 -0.23
CA ALA A 321 4.53 4.10 0.20
C ALA A 321 5.72 4.58 -0.66
N PHE A 322 5.57 4.61 -1.99
CA PHE A 322 6.59 5.10 -2.90
C PHE A 322 6.90 6.58 -2.71
N ILE A 323 5.87 7.43 -2.73
CA ILE A 323 6.02 8.88 -2.60
C ILE A 323 6.63 9.22 -1.23
N GLY A 324 6.11 8.61 -0.16
CA GLY A 324 6.59 8.86 1.19
C GLY A 324 8.05 8.48 1.39
N ALA A 325 8.47 7.33 0.84
CA ALA A 325 9.86 6.89 0.91
C ALA A 325 10.81 7.85 0.16
N TYR A 326 10.41 8.30 -1.02
CA TYR A 326 11.19 9.26 -1.82
C TYR A 326 11.32 10.61 -1.14
N ILE A 327 10.19 11.18 -0.65
CA ILE A 327 10.20 12.48 0.03
C ILE A 327 10.98 12.40 1.34
N LEU A 328 10.78 11.34 2.15
CA LEU A 328 11.51 11.18 3.42
C LEU A 328 13.01 11.13 3.20
N ALA A 329 13.49 10.30 2.26
CA ALA A 329 14.91 10.21 1.93
C ALA A 329 15.45 11.56 1.44
N GLY A 330 14.72 12.25 0.57
CA GLY A 330 15.10 13.54 0.03
C GLY A 330 15.20 14.64 1.10
N GLU A 331 14.22 14.75 1.99
CA GLU A 331 14.25 15.73 3.07
C GLU A 331 15.35 15.42 4.10
N MET A 332 15.56 14.12 4.40
CA MET A 332 16.70 13.70 5.25
C MET A 332 18.06 14.05 4.61
N SER A 333 18.17 14.04 3.29
CA SER A 333 19.42 14.44 2.61
C SER A 333 19.66 15.94 2.59
N ARG A 334 18.60 16.75 2.57
CA ARG A 334 18.64 18.22 2.55
C ARG A 334 18.93 18.84 3.90
N HIS A 335 18.44 18.24 4.97
CA HIS A 335 18.45 18.83 6.31
C HIS A 335 19.39 18.09 7.24
N GLN A 336 20.35 18.81 7.85
CA GLN A 336 21.25 18.21 8.84
C GLN A 336 20.54 17.79 10.12
N ASN A 337 19.49 18.53 10.49
CA ASN A 337 18.67 18.25 11.64
C ASN A 337 17.51 17.31 11.23
N HIS A 338 17.46 16.13 11.83
CA HIS A 338 16.41 15.13 11.57
C HIS A 338 15.01 15.65 11.91
N THR A 339 14.86 16.49 12.95
CA THR A 339 13.56 17.07 13.32
C THR A 339 13.00 17.93 12.19
N GLU A 340 13.85 18.76 11.57
CA GLU A 340 13.44 19.58 10.43
C GLU A 340 13.15 18.72 9.19
N ALA A 341 13.98 17.71 8.91
CA ALA A 341 13.75 16.76 7.84
C ALA A 341 12.38 16.07 7.97
N PHE A 342 12.05 15.58 9.15
CA PHE A 342 10.78 14.91 9.42
C PHE A 342 9.60 15.88 9.34
N ARG A 343 9.75 17.10 9.82
CA ARG A 343 8.72 18.13 9.71
C ARG A 343 8.40 18.46 8.25
N GLN A 344 9.42 18.60 7.40
CA GLN A 344 9.25 18.87 5.99
C GLN A 344 8.63 17.66 5.24
N TYR A 345 9.12 16.46 5.54
CA TYR A 345 8.51 15.22 5.04
C TYR A 345 7.01 15.17 5.34
N GLU A 346 6.63 15.40 6.60
CA GLU A 346 5.24 15.39 7.02
C GLU A 346 4.42 16.48 6.30
N ALA A 347 4.94 17.69 6.21
CA ALA A 347 4.27 18.81 5.55
C ALA A 347 4.00 18.51 4.06
N LEU A 348 4.96 17.92 3.36
CA LEU A 348 4.84 17.56 1.95
C LEU A 348 3.89 16.38 1.73
N MET A 349 3.90 15.39 2.62
CA MET A 349 3.10 14.18 2.48
C MET A 349 1.65 14.34 2.95
N ARG A 350 1.37 15.20 3.92
CA ARG A 350 0.05 15.31 4.55
C ARG A 350 -1.09 15.60 3.57
N PRO A 351 -0.96 16.46 2.55
CA PRO A 351 -2.00 16.69 1.55
C PRO A 351 -2.37 15.41 0.78
N TYR A 352 -1.37 14.58 0.41
CA TYR A 352 -1.61 13.29 -0.27
C TYR A 352 -2.34 12.31 0.62
N VAL A 353 -1.94 12.23 1.89
CA VAL A 353 -2.53 11.33 2.87
C VAL A 353 -3.98 11.71 3.16
N ILE A 354 -4.27 13.00 3.40
CA ILE A 354 -5.64 13.49 3.63
C ILE A 354 -6.53 13.16 2.43
N LYS A 355 -6.05 13.38 1.21
CA LYS A 355 -6.79 13.05 -0.01
C LYS A 355 -7.06 11.54 -0.11
N ALA A 356 -6.06 10.69 0.15
CA ALA A 356 -6.19 9.24 0.08
C ALA A 356 -7.07 8.65 1.20
N GLN A 357 -7.06 9.26 2.39
CA GLN A 357 -7.88 8.86 3.54
C GLN A 357 -9.32 9.35 3.46
N LYS A 358 -9.65 10.22 2.49
CA LYS A 358 -11.01 10.74 2.33
C LYS A 358 -11.93 9.67 1.75
N ILE A 359 -12.56 8.89 2.61
CA ILE A 359 -13.60 7.93 2.26
C ILE A 359 -14.96 8.64 2.36
N LEU A 360 -15.72 8.63 1.26
CA LEU A 360 -17.05 9.23 1.26
C LEU A 360 -17.99 8.46 2.20
N PRO A 361 -18.79 9.14 3.03
CA PRO A 361 -19.78 8.50 3.88
C PRO A 361 -20.68 7.54 3.07
N GLY A 362 -20.84 6.31 3.55
CA GLY A 362 -21.67 5.32 2.88
C GLY A 362 -21.01 4.56 1.72
N SER A 363 -19.77 4.89 1.32
CA SER A 363 -19.06 4.19 0.23
C SER A 363 -18.94 2.69 0.47
N THR A 364 -18.68 2.25 1.70
CA THR A 364 -18.67 0.81 2.06
C THR A 364 -20.04 0.16 1.91
N ARG A 365 -21.14 0.92 2.11
CA ARG A 365 -22.51 0.41 1.90
C ARG A 365 -22.83 0.27 0.41
N ILE A 366 -22.31 1.16 -0.43
CA ILE A 366 -22.46 1.10 -1.88
C ILE A 366 -21.59 -0.02 -2.45
N ALA A 367 -20.36 -0.18 -1.98
CA ALA A 367 -19.45 -1.24 -2.41
C ALA A 367 -19.97 -2.64 -2.04
N ALA A 368 -20.53 -2.80 -0.84
CA ALA A 368 -21.07 -4.06 -0.32
C ALA A 368 -22.50 -3.87 0.23
N PRO A 369 -23.53 -3.86 -0.66
CA PRO A 369 -24.92 -3.69 -0.24
C PRO A 369 -25.42 -4.85 0.62
N GLN A 370 -26.31 -4.54 1.57
CA GLN A 370 -26.84 -5.53 2.52
C GLN A 370 -27.99 -6.39 1.94
N THR A 371 -28.76 -5.82 0.99
CA THR A 371 -30.00 -6.43 0.51
C THR A 371 -29.92 -6.85 -0.96
N ARG A 372 -30.70 -7.85 -1.36
CA ARG A 372 -30.82 -8.27 -2.77
C ARG A 372 -31.26 -7.13 -3.67
N THR A 373 -32.20 -6.29 -3.20
CA THR A 373 -32.69 -5.12 -3.94
C THR A 373 -31.61 -4.06 -4.10
N GLY A 374 -30.82 -3.80 -3.05
CA GLY A 374 -29.67 -2.89 -3.11
C GLY A 374 -28.60 -3.36 -4.09
N ILE A 375 -28.30 -4.67 -4.13
CA ILE A 375 -27.37 -5.27 -5.10
C ILE A 375 -27.92 -5.11 -6.53
N ALA A 376 -29.20 -5.40 -6.76
CA ALA A 376 -29.82 -5.27 -8.07
C ALA A 376 -29.78 -3.81 -8.56
N LEU A 377 -30.12 -2.85 -7.71
CA LEU A 377 -30.07 -1.42 -8.03
C LEU A 377 -28.63 -0.98 -8.38
N ARG A 378 -27.64 -1.34 -7.52
CA ARG A 378 -26.23 -1.06 -7.78
C ARG A 378 -25.77 -1.63 -9.12
N ASN A 379 -26.07 -2.91 -9.38
CA ASN A 379 -25.65 -3.56 -10.62
C ASN A 379 -26.30 -2.93 -11.86
N THR A 380 -27.55 -2.51 -11.76
CA THR A 380 -28.24 -1.76 -12.83
C THR A 380 -27.57 -0.42 -13.09
N LEU A 381 -27.27 0.35 -12.02
CA LEU A 381 -26.56 1.63 -12.15
C LEU A 381 -25.16 1.45 -12.75
N LEU A 382 -24.39 0.46 -12.29
CA LEU A 382 -23.08 0.16 -12.87
C LEU A 382 -23.18 -0.28 -14.32
N GLY A 383 -24.22 -1.06 -14.70
CA GLY A 383 -24.47 -1.43 -16.08
C GLY A 383 -24.79 -0.22 -16.98
N LEU A 384 -25.47 0.80 -16.45
CA LEU A 384 -25.67 2.07 -17.17
C LEU A 384 -24.35 2.85 -17.32
N VAL A 385 -23.57 2.95 -16.26
CA VAL A 385 -22.25 3.62 -16.27
C VAL A 385 -21.29 2.93 -17.22
N ALA A 386 -21.32 1.60 -17.32
CA ALA A 386 -20.47 0.82 -18.22
C ALA A 386 -20.75 1.02 -19.72
N LYS A 387 -21.86 1.66 -20.09
CA LYS A 387 -22.12 1.97 -21.50
C LYS A 387 -21.08 2.95 -22.05
N PRO A 388 -20.48 2.70 -23.24
CA PRO A 388 -19.40 3.52 -23.79
C PRO A 388 -19.71 5.02 -23.83
N ALA A 389 -20.95 5.39 -24.19
CA ALA A 389 -21.37 6.81 -24.22
C ALA A 389 -21.33 7.48 -22.85
N VAL A 390 -21.75 6.77 -21.79
CA VAL A 390 -21.77 7.27 -20.42
C VAL A 390 -20.35 7.34 -19.85
N THR A 391 -19.58 6.27 -20.02
CA THR A 391 -18.18 6.23 -19.61
C THR A 391 -17.38 7.33 -20.28
N GLY A 392 -17.54 7.55 -21.60
CA GLY A 392 -16.88 8.61 -22.35
C GLY A 392 -17.25 10.02 -21.86
N LEU A 393 -18.53 10.26 -21.51
CA LEU A 393 -18.98 11.53 -20.93
C LEU A 393 -18.35 11.76 -19.55
N ILE A 394 -18.36 10.77 -18.68
CA ILE A 394 -17.75 10.85 -17.34
C ILE A 394 -16.25 11.12 -17.47
N THR A 395 -15.54 10.42 -18.36
CA THR A 395 -14.10 10.63 -18.61
C THR A 395 -13.82 12.07 -19.03
N LYS A 396 -14.60 12.64 -19.98
CA LYS A 396 -14.46 14.04 -20.40
C LYS A 396 -14.69 15.03 -19.25
N LEU A 397 -15.71 14.80 -18.42
CA LEU A 397 -16.01 15.66 -17.26
C LEU A 397 -14.99 15.58 -16.15
N THR A 398 -14.37 14.41 -15.94
CA THR A 398 -13.34 14.22 -14.94
C THR A 398 -11.96 14.69 -15.40
N GLN A 399 -11.63 14.53 -16.67
CA GLN A 399 -10.38 15.04 -17.26
C GLN A 399 -10.35 16.57 -17.37
N SER A 400 -11.52 17.24 -17.52
CA SER A 400 -11.59 18.70 -17.56
C SER A 400 -11.32 19.35 -16.20
N LYS A 401 -11.49 18.63 -15.10
CA LYS A 401 -10.97 19.05 -13.80
C LYS A 401 -9.52 18.60 -13.77
N THR A 402 -8.61 19.49 -14.18
CA THR A 402 -7.16 19.31 -14.12
C THR A 402 -6.81 18.68 -12.77
N VAL A 403 -6.52 17.38 -12.78
CA VAL A 403 -5.87 16.76 -11.64
C VAL A 403 -4.57 17.51 -11.53
N GLU A 404 -4.39 18.33 -10.50
CA GLU A 404 -3.11 18.97 -10.20
C GLU A 404 -2.06 17.87 -10.31
N LYS A 405 -1.23 18.00 -11.36
CA LYS A 405 -0.17 17.05 -11.62
C LYS A 405 0.72 17.07 -10.39
N VAL A 406 0.64 16.04 -9.60
CA VAL A 406 1.47 15.89 -8.41
C VAL A 406 2.93 16.01 -8.84
N THR A 407 3.53 17.18 -8.59
CA THR A 407 4.93 17.41 -8.88
C THR A 407 5.73 17.01 -7.64
N LEU A 408 6.45 15.89 -7.73
CA LEU A 408 7.38 15.50 -6.67
C LEU A 408 8.53 16.50 -6.61
N PRO A 409 9.04 16.81 -5.40
CA PRO A 409 10.26 17.58 -5.26
C PRO A 409 11.41 16.91 -6.04
N ASP A 410 12.30 17.71 -6.59
CA ASP A 410 13.49 17.21 -7.24
C ASP A 410 14.66 17.17 -6.25
N TYR A 411 15.16 15.96 -5.99
CA TYR A 411 16.31 15.70 -5.15
C TYR A 411 17.53 15.20 -5.94
N GLU A 412 17.43 15.07 -7.28
CA GLU A 412 18.51 14.58 -8.14
C GLU A 412 19.74 15.52 -8.10
N ASN A 413 19.51 16.82 -7.92
CA ASN A 413 20.59 17.79 -7.79
C ASN A 413 21.52 17.54 -6.59
N ILE A 414 21.07 16.81 -5.57
CA ILE A 414 21.89 16.42 -4.42
C ILE A 414 22.87 15.32 -4.80
N LEU A 415 22.46 14.42 -5.72
CA LEU A 415 23.30 13.34 -6.24
C LEU A 415 24.38 13.86 -7.20
N ALA A 416 24.10 14.91 -7.96
CA ALA A 416 25.06 15.52 -8.90
C ALA A 416 26.21 16.28 -8.20
N GLN A 417 26.15 16.49 -6.89
CA GLN A 417 27.15 17.17 -6.08
C GLN A 417 28.06 16.20 -5.29
N GLN A 418 27.90 14.90 -5.49
CA GLN A 418 28.75 13.84 -4.91
C GLN A 418 29.80 13.38 -5.93
#